data_4da07e4b6ed612427424d0fd84d88db5
#
_entry.id   4da07e4b6ed612427424d0fd84d88db5
#
_cell.length_a   1.000
_cell.length_b   1.000
_cell.length_c   1.000
_cell.angle_alpha   90.00
_cell.angle_beta   90.00
_cell.angle_gamma   90.00
#
_symmetry.space_group_name_H-M   'P 1'
#
loop_
_entity.id
_entity.type
_entity.pdbx_description
1 polymer ?
#
loop_
_entity_poly.entity_id
_entity_poly.type
_entity_poly.pdbx_seq_one_letter_code
_entity_poly.pdbx_strand_id
1 'polypeptide(L)'
;MLDHAARTVIMVVQQEWPGEVVSIGPQLPSVTNYLTAVKVREGWFVAKYSILGTSLLSILRGARGPWDRVEAAQRDYIQQPTAQLARERSQLRALAAHARRTEGSLRVPTVIAYQDGVLISTASSGSSLAGELVRGRTAPARLLTDVTAIATALHRDRFLTGELSDSYALAMPHTSIVATFTRKFTGAEASCYLDSLGTGWLGGSARTQLATSFQALREILHPLLRRLPAPVVIYGDLKPEHVLLEACGRQTWIDPGLQPANPAAELAKLLSRITLLLITSRPSLVRMDAVGAAMDLLVTSFVAGHPRPDGITALRRLLVLFLADWANYLASGLSVPPDVVLPLPPMLLAATGQAQSLLGLACEAAASLTIDPARAWGTVLAGTLDLATGQPG
;
A
#
# COMPACT_ATOMS: atom_id res chain seq x y z
N MET A 1 -16.21 11.30 -14.70
CA MET A 1 -15.53 10.13 -14.12
C MET A 1 -16.08 9.74 -12.75
N LEU A 2 -15.91 10.55 -11.71
CA LEU A 2 -16.40 10.20 -10.36
C LEU A 2 -17.90 10.01 -10.28
N ASP A 3 -18.68 10.86 -10.98
CA ASP A 3 -20.14 10.70 -11.06
C ASP A 3 -20.56 9.41 -11.77
N HIS A 4 -19.78 8.96 -12.77
CA HIS A 4 -20.00 7.65 -13.40
C HIS A 4 -19.77 6.53 -12.39
N ALA A 5 -18.66 6.57 -11.65
CA ALA A 5 -18.35 5.58 -10.61
C ALA A 5 -19.44 5.56 -9.53
N ALA A 6 -19.86 6.73 -9.05
CA ALA A 6 -20.93 6.85 -8.06
C ALA A 6 -22.25 6.24 -8.55
N ARG A 7 -22.69 6.61 -9.77
CA ARG A 7 -23.94 6.06 -10.35
C ARG A 7 -23.87 4.54 -10.53
N THR A 8 -22.73 4.01 -11.00
CA THR A 8 -22.55 2.55 -11.15
C THR A 8 -22.64 1.84 -9.80
N VAL A 9 -21.98 2.37 -8.78
CA VAL A 9 -22.06 1.80 -7.41
C VAL A 9 -23.50 1.85 -6.88
N ILE A 10 -24.19 2.98 -7.02
CA ILE A 10 -25.60 3.13 -6.58
C ILE A 10 -26.49 2.07 -7.24
N MET A 11 -26.37 1.91 -8.54
CA MET A 11 -27.16 0.96 -9.32
C MET A 11 -26.94 -0.47 -8.84
N VAL A 12 -25.68 -0.89 -8.69
CA VAL A 12 -25.34 -2.26 -8.24
C VAL A 12 -25.80 -2.50 -6.80
N VAL A 13 -25.64 -1.51 -5.91
CA VAL A 13 -26.10 -1.60 -4.53
C VAL A 13 -27.63 -1.74 -4.46
N GLN A 14 -28.37 -1.00 -5.27
CA GLN A 14 -29.84 -1.12 -5.34
C GLN A 14 -30.30 -2.45 -5.92
N GLN A 15 -29.53 -3.05 -6.85
CA GLN A 15 -29.82 -4.37 -7.39
C GLN A 15 -29.54 -5.48 -6.36
N GLU A 16 -28.51 -5.33 -5.51
CA GLU A 16 -28.17 -6.32 -4.48
C GLU A 16 -29.19 -6.35 -3.34
N TRP A 17 -29.77 -5.20 -2.98
CA TRP A 17 -30.79 -5.08 -1.93
C TRP A 17 -32.10 -4.44 -2.46
N PRO A 18 -32.85 -5.17 -3.29
CA PRO A 18 -34.07 -4.62 -3.89
C PRO A 18 -35.15 -4.38 -2.82
N GLY A 19 -35.71 -3.18 -2.80
CA GLY A 19 -36.79 -2.80 -1.86
C GLY A 19 -36.33 -2.47 -0.43
N GLU A 20 -35.00 -2.52 -0.16
CA GLU A 20 -34.49 -2.08 1.13
C GLU A 20 -34.16 -0.58 1.15
N VAL A 21 -34.17 -0.01 2.36
CA VAL A 21 -33.64 1.34 2.59
C VAL A 21 -32.13 1.27 2.64
N VAL A 22 -31.48 1.76 1.58
CA VAL A 22 -30.03 1.78 1.46
C VAL A 22 -29.52 3.20 1.68
N SER A 23 -28.55 3.36 2.59
CA SER A 23 -27.81 4.61 2.78
C SER A 23 -26.41 4.46 2.21
N ILE A 24 -26.04 5.28 1.23
CA ILE A 24 -24.72 5.33 0.62
C ILE A 24 -23.98 6.54 1.16
N GLY A 25 -22.83 6.32 1.77
CA GLY A 25 -21.98 7.36 2.35
C GLY A 25 -21.22 8.17 1.28
N PRO A 26 -20.48 9.18 1.70
CA PRO A 26 -19.59 9.92 0.81
C PRO A 26 -18.46 9.02 0.32
N GLN A 27 -17.75 9.48 -0.72
CA GLN A 27 -16.53 8.81 -1.18
C GLN A 27 -15.47 8.77 -0.07
N LEU A 28 -14.95 7.58 0.20
CA LEU A 28 -13.86 7.39 1.15
C LEU A 28 -12.50 7.72 0.51
N PRO A 29 -11.49 8.13 1.32
CA PRO A 29 -10.16 8.43 0.81
C PRO A 29 -9.51 7.24 0.11
N SER A 30 -9.18 7.41 -1.17
CA SER A 30 -8.47 6.41 -1.97
C SER A 30 -7.80 7.06 -3.19
N VAL A 31 -6.63 6.53 -3.58
CA VAL A 31 -5.93 6.93 -4.81
C VAL A 31 -6.20 5.99 -5.98
N THR A 32 -6.74 4.80 -5.72
CA THR A 32 -6.86 3.73 -6.72
C THR A 32 -8.28 3.43 -7.14
N ASN A 33 -9.22 3.43 -6.20
CA ASN A 33 -10.60 3.03 -6.43
C ASN A 33 -11.58 4.10 -5.96
N TYR A 34 -12.74 4.19 -6.57
CA TYR A 34 -13.89 4.82 -5.94
C TYR A 34 -14.40 3.90 -4.83
N LEU A 35 -14.44 4.40 -3.60
CA LEU A 35 -14.84 3.67 -2.40
C LEU A 35 -15.97 4.41 -1.69
N THR A 36 -16.97 3.66 -1.21
CA THR A 36 -18.00 4.22 -0.34
C THR A 36 -18.48 3.18 0.67
N ALA A 37 -18.91 3.67 1.84
CA ALA A 37 -19.61 2.85 2.80
C ALA A 37 -21.09 2.73 2.44
N VAL A 38 -21.65 1.54 2.59
CA VAL A 38 -23.06 1.23 2.34
C VAL A 38 -23.66 0.69 3.60
N LYS A 39 -24.79 1.27 4.05
CA LYS A 39 -25.57 0.79 5.19
C LYS A 39 -26.90 0.25 4.72
N VAL A 40 -27.18 -0.99 5.06
CA VAL A 40 -28.49 -1.63 4.92
C VAL A 40 -28.94 -2.14 6.28
N ARG A 41 -30.16 -2.70 6.37
CA ARG A 41 -30.69 -3.22 7.64
C ARG A 41 -29.77 -4.27 8.30
N GLU A 42 -29.11 -5.09 7.49
CA GLU A 42 -28.27 -6.19 7.96
C GLU A 42 -26.88 -5.73 8.47
N GLY A 43 -26.42 -4.52 8.12
CA GLY A 43 -25.13 -4.01 8.57
C GLY A 43 -24.47 -3.02 7.65
N TRP A 44 -23.15 -2.92 7.81
CA TRP A 44 -22.29 -2.05 7.02
C TRP A 44 -21.50 -2.86 6.00
N PHE A 45 -21.40 -2.31 4.80
CA PHE A 45 -20.65 -2.87 3.68
C PHE A 45 -19.74 -1.81 3.07
N VAL A 46 -18.79 -2.23 2.26
CA VAL A 46 -17.93 -1.36 1.46
C VAL A 46 -18.14 -1.72 -0.01
N ALA A 47 -18.47 -0.74 -0.82
CA ALA A 47 -18.54 -0.85 -2.26
C ALA A 47 -17.31 -0.20 -2.89
N LYS A 48 -16.65 -0.93 -3.80
CA LYS A 48 -15.47 -0.50 -4.54
C LYS A 48 -15.75 -0.54 -6.04
N TYR A 49 -15.27 0.48 -6.77
CA TYR A 49 -15.28 0.51 -8.23
C TYR A 49 -13.91 0.94 -8.74
N SER A 50 -13.34 0.15 -9.64
CA SER A 50 -12.02 0.40 -10.24
C SER A 50 -12.16 0.80 -11.70
N ILE A 51 -11.45 1.83 -12.12
CA ILE A 51 -11.45 2.29 -13.51
C ILE A 51 -10.18 1.77 -14.18
N LEU A 52 -10.34 0.84 -15.11
CA LEU A 52 -9.27 0.19 -15.89
C LEU A 52 -8.15 -0.43 -15.02
N GLY A 53 -8.39 -0.71 -13.74
CA GLY A 53 -7.36 -1.17 -12.80
C GLY A 53 -6.22 -0.18 -12.61
N THR A 54 -6.47 1.09 -12.91
CA THR A 54 -5.47 2.15 -12.87
C THR A 54 -5.81 3.12 -11.75
N SER A 55 -4.79 3.73 -11.13
CA SER A 55 -4.99 4.76 -10.12
C SER A 55 -5.90 5.87 -10.67
N LEU A 56 -6.89 6.30 -9.86
CA LEU A 56 -7.75 7.43 -10.19
C LEU A 56 -6.94 8.68 -10.53
N LEU A 57 -5.82 8.90 -9.83
CA LEU A 57 -4.91 10.00 -10.13
C LEU A 57 -4.29 9.89 -11.53
N SER A 58 -3.94 8.67 -11.98
CA SER A 58 -3.41 8.48 -13.34
C SER A 58 -4.44 8.79 -14.41
N ILE A 59 -5.71 8.42 -14.18
CA ILE A 59 -6.82 8.78 -15.07
C ILE A 59 -7.01 10.29 -15.13
N LEU A 60 -7.02 10.95 -13.96
CA LEU A 60 -7.21 12.41 -13.86
C LEU A 60 -6.07 13.21 -14.50
N ARG A 61 -4.85 12.65 -14.54
CA ARG A 61 -3.72 13.23 -15.31
C ARG A 61 -3.84 13.03 -16.81
N GLY A 62 -4.86 12.35 -17.29
CA GLY A 62 -5.01 12.03 -18.71
C GLY A 62 -4.13 10.90 -19.22
N ALA A 63 -3.49 10.11 -18.32
CA ALA A 63 -2.60 9.01 -18.72
C ALA A 63 -3.29 7.92 -19.58
N ARG A 64 -4.63 7.91 -19.61
CA ARG A 64 -5.46 6.98 -20.41
C ARG A 64 -6.25 7.70 -21.50
N GLY A 65 -5.98 8.97 -21.73
CA GLY A 65 -6.72 9.81 -22.70
C GLY A 65 -8.03 10.40 -22.12
N PRO A 66 -8.88 10.96 -22.97
CA PRO A 66 -10.13 11.59 -22.57
C PRO A 66 -11.15 10.57 -22.06
N TRP A 67 -12.11 11.07 -21.24
CA TRP A 67 -13.03 10.21 -20.48
C TRP A 67 -13.90 9.28 -21.35
N ASP A 68 -14.38 9.74 -22.50
CA ASP A 68 -15.17 8.96 -23.44
C ASP A 68 -14.44 7.68 -23.91
N ARG A 69 -13.14 7.80 -24.18
CA ARG A 69 -12.28 6.66 -24.52
C ARG A 69 -12.07 5.73 -23.32
N VAL A 70 -11.86 6.30 -22.12
CA VAL A 70 -11.73 5.53 -20.88
C VAL A 70 -13.01 4.77 -20.58
N GLU A 71 -14.17 5.41 -20.72
CA GLU A 71 -15.48 4.78 -20.48
C GLU A 71 -15.77 3.65 -21.47
N ALA A 72 -15.42 3.82 -22.76
CA ALA A 72 -15.55 2.75 -23.74
C ALA A 72 -14.70 1.53 -23.38
N ALA A 73 -13.42 1.75 -23.04
CA ALA A 73 -12.50 0.69 -22.63
C ALA A 73 -12.91 0.01 -21.30
N GLN A 74 -13.55 0.75 -20.40
CA GLN A 74 -14.00 0.23 -19.10
C GLN A 74 -15.04 -0.89 -19.25
N ARG A 75 -15.92 -0.80 -20.22
CA ARG A 75 -16.96 -1.82 -20.46
C ARG A 75 -16.35 -3.19 -20.77
N ASP A 76 -15.31 -3.23 -21.60
CA ASP A 76 -14.60 -4.46 -21.92
C ASP A 76 -13.71 -4.93 -20.76
N TYR A 77 -13.12 -3.97 -20.03
CA TYR A 77 -12.23 -4.27 -18.91
C TYR A 77 -12.94 -4.99 -17.76
N ILE A 78 -14.14 -4.55 -17.36
CA ILE A 78 -14.88 -5.14 -16.22
C ILE A 78 -15.33 -6.58 -16.48
N GLN A 79 -15.42 -6.99 -17.74
CA GLN A 79 -15.76 -8.37 -18.12
C GLN A 79 -14.57 -9.33 -18.03
N GLN A 80 -13.35 -8.81 -17.89
CA GLN A 80 -12.17 -9.65 -17.85
C GLN A 80 -11.98 -10.29 -16.47
N PRO A 81 -11.65 -11.58 -16.38
CA PRO A 81 -11.32 -12.23 -15.10
C PRO A 81 -10.06 -11.62 -14.45
N THR A 82 -9.25 -10.93 -15.25
CA THR A 82 -8.05 -10.21 -14.84
C THR A 82 -8.30 -8.77 -14.40
N ALA A 83 -9.55 -8.29 -14.42
CA ALA A 83 -9.89 -6.99 -13.86
C ALA A 83 -9.53 -6.91 -12.37
N GLN A 84 -9.06 -5.74 -11.92
CA GLN A 84 -8.52 -5.58 -10.56
C GLN A 84 -9.46 -6.11 -9.48
N LEU A 85 -10.73 -5.72 -9.50
CA LEU A 85 -11.69 -6.12 -8.47
C LEU A 85 -12.20 -7.55 -8.64
N ALA A 86 -12.17 -8.12 -9.87
CA ALA A 86 -12.39 -9.55 -10.08
C ALA A 86 -11.28 -10.38 -9.42
N ARG A 87 -10.03 -9.94 -9.56
CA ARG A 87 -8.88 -10.53 -8.84
C ARG A 87 -9.00 -10.37 -7.34
N GLU A 88 -9.31 -9.17 -6.85
CA GLU A 88 -9.50 -8.92 -5.41
C GLU A 88 -10.57 -9.84 -4.82
N ARG A 89 -11.70 -10.02 -5.52
CA ARG A 89 -12.72 -11.00 -5.14
C ARG A 89 -12.15 -12.42 -4.99
N SER A 90 -11.36 -12.85 -5.96
CA SER A 90 -10.74 -14.19 -5.95
C SER A 90 -9.70 -14.32 -4.84
N GLN A 91 -8.91 -13.30 -4.61
CA GLN A 91 -7.91 -13.24 -3.52
C GLN A 91 -8.56 -13.27 -2.15
N LEU A 92 -9.64 -12.53 -1.91
CA LEU A 92 -10.39 -12.58 -0.65
C LEU A 92 -10.92 -13.99 -0.38
N ARG A 93 -11.41 -14.71 -1.40
CA ARG A 93 -11.86 -16.10 -1.27
C ARG A 93 -10.72 -17.06 -0.95
N ALA A 94 -9.59 -16.93 -1.62
CA ALA A 94 -8.39 -17.74 -1.37
C ALA A 94 -7.84 -17.50 0.05
N LEU A 95 -7.75 -16.24 0.49
CA LEU A 95 -7.35 -15.88 1.86
C LEU A 95 -8.33 -16.38 2.92
N ALA A 96 -9.63 -16.32 2.66
CA ALA A 96 -10.63 -16.90 3.56
C ALA A 96 -10.49 -18.43 3.67
N ALA A 97 -10.13 -19.12 2.58
CA ALA A 97 -9.80 -20.54 2.60
C ALA A 97 -8.50 -20.82 3.38
N HIS A 98 -7.45 -20.02 3.18
CA HIS A 98 -6.22 -20.06 3.98
C HIS A 98 -6.51 -19.91 5.48
N ALA A 99 -7.25 -18.88 5.86
CA ALA A 99 -7.61 -18.60 7.24
C ALA A 99 -8.35 -19.77 7.92
N ARG A 100 -9.24 -20.46 7.20
CA ARG A 100 -9.93 -21.66 7.70
C ARG A 100 -8.99 -22.85 7.89
N ARG A 101 -8.01 -23.05 6.98
CA ARG A 101 -7.06 -24.18 7.08
C ARG A 101 -6.06 -24.01 8.22
N THR A 102 -5.68 -22.77 8.50
CA THR A 102 -4.64 -22.48 9.50
C THR A 102 -5.20 -22.26 10.91
N GLU A 103 -6.51 -22.24 11.07
CA GLU A 103 -7.19 -21.87 12.35
C GLU A 103 -6.61 -20.59 12.97
N GLY A 104 -6.07 -19.74 12.10
CA GLY A 104 -5.29 -18.59 12.48
C GLY A 104 -6.14 -17.39 12.93
N SER A 105 -5.44 -16.38 13.41
CA SER A 105 -6.03 -15.10 13.80
C SER A 105 -6.40 -14.22 12.61
N LEU A 106 -6.02 -14.60 11.37
CA LEU A 106 -6.35 -13.88 10.15
C LEU A 106 -7.84 -13.98 9.80
N ARG A 107 -8.43 -12.84 9.48
CA ARG A 107 -9.72 -12.69 8.81
C ARG A 107 -9.57 -11.81 7.58
N VAL A 108 -10.52 -11.90 6.68
CA VAL A 108 -10.69 -11.02 5.52
C VAL A 108 -12.17 -10.68 5.35
N PRO A 109 -12.50 -9.54 4.71
CA PRO A 109 -13.87 -9.20 4.38
C PRO A 109 -14.55 -10.30 3.56
N THR A 110 -15.81 -10.58 3.88
CA THR A 110 -16.62 -11.51 3.09
C THR A 110 -17.12 -10.79 1.84
N VAL A 111 -16.89 -11.37 0.69
CA VAL A 111 -17.44 -10.89 -0.57
C VAL A 111 -18.95 -11.17 -0.60
N ILE A 112 -19.73 -10.13 -0.81
CA ILE A 112 -21.18 -10.19 -0.99
C ILE A 112 -21.51 -10.31 -2.47
N ALA A 113 -21.07 -9.32 -3.27
CA ALA A 113 -21.34 -9.29 -4.71
C ALA A 113 -20.14 -8.80 -5.51
N TYR A 114 -20.08 -9.20 -6.78
CA TYR A 114 -19.23 -8.58 -7.80
C TYR A 114 -20.05 -8.50 -9.08
N GLN A 115 -20.43 -7.30 -9.45
CA GLN A 115 -21.27 -7.04 -10.62
C GLN A 115 -20.90 -5.69 -11.24
N ASP A 116 -20.88 -5.61 -12.55
CA ASP A 116 -20.58 -4.41 -13.34
C ASP A 116 -19.29 -3.67 -12.92
N GLY A 117 -18.29 -4.46 -12.50
CA GLY A 117 -17.01 -3.94 -12.01
C GLY A 117 -17.05 -3.36 -10.60
N VAL A 118 -18.18 -3.48 -9.89
CA VAL A 118 -18.33 -3.13 -8.47
C VAL A 118 -18.12 -4.37 -7.61
N LEU A 119 -17.24 -4.28 -6.63
CA LEU A 119 -17.05 -5.27 -5.58
C LEU A 119 -17.70 -4.78 -4.29
N ILE A 120 -18.62 -5.56 -3.76
CA ILE A 120 -19.25 -5.31 -2.46
C ILE A 120 -18.74 -6.35 -1.46
N SER A 121 -18.27 -5.90 -0.32
CA SER A 121 -17.79 -6.75 0.77
C SER A 121 -18.28 -6.24 2.13
N THR A 122 -18.27 -7.12 3.14
CA THR A 122 -18.59 -6.71 4.52
C THR A 122 -17.63 -5.63 4.99
N ALA A 123 -18.14 -4.61 5.66
CA ALA A 123 -17.29 -3.67 6.39
C ALA A 123 -16.67 -4.37 7.59
N SER A 124 -15.40 -4.13 7.82
CA SER A 124 -14.70 -4.69 8.98
C SER A 124 -14.76 -3.72 10.15
N SER A 125 -15.00 -4.25 11.33
CA SER A 125 -14.97 -3.51 12.59
C SER A 125 -13.59 -3.65 13.25
N GLY A 126 -13.22 -2.65 14.04
CA GLY A 126 -11.96 -2.66 14.79
C GLY A 126 -11.15 -1.39 14.57
N SER A 127 -10.13 -1.21 15.40
CA SER A 127 -9.17 -0.13 15.23
C SER A 127 -8.08 -0.56 14.22
N SER A 128 -7.64 0.36 13.35
CA SER A 128 -6.53 0.05 12.46
C SER A 128 -5.23 -0.09 13.26
N LEU A 129 -4.31 -0.94 12.79
CA LEU A 129 -2.97 -1.04 13.34
C LEU A 129 -2.29 0.35 13.35
N ALA A 130 -2.52 1.19 12.32
CA ALA A 130 -2.05 2.57 12.31
C ALA A 130 -2.54 3.36 13.52
N GLY A 131 -3.85 3.29 13.84
CA GLY A 131 -4.43 3.94 15.01
C GLY A 131 -3.87 3.40 16.33
N GLU A 132 -3.68 2.09 16.43
CA GLU A 132 -3.10 1.45 17.61
C GLU A 132 -1.61 1.80 17.80
N LEU A 133 -0.83 1.87 16.73
CA LEU A 133 0.58 2.29 16.80
C LEU A 133 0.73 3.74 17.26
N VAL A 134 -0.20 4.63 16.91
CA VAL A 134 -0.13 6.05 17.28
C VAL A 134 -0.69 6.33 18.67
N ARG A 135 -1.83 5.74 19.01
CA ARG A 135 -2.63 6.11 20.19
C ARG A 135 -2.99 4.93 21.09
N GLY A 136 -2.79 3.70 20.62
CA GLY A 136 -3.21 2.50 21.34
C GLY A 136 -2.40 2.25 22.61
N ARG A 137 -2.95 1.40 23.48
CA ARG A 137 -2.31 0.97 24.72
C ARG A 137 -1.47 -0.29 24.56
N THR A 138 -1.71 -1.06 23.52
CA THR A 138 -0.99 -2.30 23.26
C THR A 138 0.46 -1.98 22.88
N ALA A 139 1.41 -2.79 23.39
CA ALA A 139 2.83 -2.63 23.09
C ALA A 139 3.08 -2.80 21.58
N PRO A 140 3.76 -1.84 20.91
CA PRO A 140 4.01 -1.91 19.47
C PRO A 140 4.74 -3.19 19.04
N ALA A 141 5.71 -3.65 19.82
CA ALA A 141 6.45 -4.88 19.53
C ALA A 141 5.52 -6.10 19.41
N ARG A 142 4.52 -6.24 20.30
CA ARG A 142 3.54 -7.31 20.22
C ARG A 142 2.71 -7.19 18.94
N LEU A 143 2.14 -6.02 18.67
CA LEU A 143 1.31 -5.78 17.48
C LEU A 143 2.05 -6.14 16.20
N LEU A 144 3.31 -5.68 16.06
CA LEU A 144 4.09 -5.91 14.86
C LEU A 144 4.54 -7.38 14.75
N THR A 145 4.85 -8.04 15.87
CA THR A 145 5.14 -9.48 15.88
C THR A 145 3.95 -10.31 15.44
N ASP A 146 2.76 -10.00 15.94
CA ASP A 146 1.53 -10.73 15.59
C ASP A 146 1.22 -10.59 14.09
N VAL A 147 1.36 -9.38 13.52
CA VAL A 147 1.16 -9.11 12.08
C VAL A 147 2.18 -9.88 11.23
N THR A 148 3.46 -9.83 11.60
CA THR A 148 4.51 -10.52 10.83
C THR A 148 4.44 -12.04 10.96
N ALA A 149 3.93 -12.57 12.06
CA ALA A 149 3.66 -14.00 12.21
C ALA A 149 2.60 -14.48 11.20
N ILE A 150 1.50 -13.72 11.04
CA ILE A 150 0.46 -14.02 10.04
C ILE A 150 1.03 -13.93 8.62
N ALA A 151 1.81 -12.87 8.29
CA ALA A 151 2.47 -12.76 6.98
C ALA A 151 3.39 -13.96 6.71
N THR A 152 4.16 -14.38 7.71
CA THR A 152 5.06 -15.53 7.60
C THR A 152 4.30 -16.84 7.38
N ALA A 153 3.15 -17.03 8.05
CA ALA A 153 2.29 -18.19 7.83
C ALA A 153 1.75 -18.22 6.38
N LEU A 154 1.36 -17.06 5.84
CA LEU A 154 0.93 -16.90 4.46
C LEU A 154 2.05 -17.28 3.47
N HIS A 155 3.29 -16.82 3.71
CA HIS A 155 4.45 -17.13 2.87
C HIS A 155 4.77 -18.64 2.80
N ARG A 156 4.36 -19.41 3.80
CA ARG A 156 4.58 -20.86 3.89
C ARG A 156 3.43 -21.70 3.32
N ASP A 157 2.32 -21.06 2.95
CA ASP A 157 1.15 -21.78 2.42
C ASP A 157 1.39 -22.23 0.98
N ARG A 158 1.69 -23.53 0.84
CA ARG A 158 1.92 -24.17 -0.47
C ARG A 158 0.64 -24.27 -1.30
N PHE A 159 -0.52 -24.35 -0.68
CA PHE A 159 -1.81 -24.39 -1.40
C PHE A 159 -2.07 -23.04 -2.05
N LEU A 160 -1.89 -21.94 -1.32
CA LEU A 160 -2.03 -20.60 -1.88
C LEU A 160 -1.01 -20.34 -3.00
N THR A 161 0.21 -20.85 -2.86
CA THR A 161 1.24 -20.76 -3.91
C THR A 161 0.83 -21.53 -5.16
N GLY A 162 0.25 -22.74 -5.02
CA GLY A 162 -0.27 -23.53 -6.13
C GLY A 162 -1.44 -22.82 -6.83
N GLU A 163 -2.45 -22.36 -6.08
CA GLU A 163 -3.58 -21.64 -6.63
C GLU A 163 -3.16 -20.38 -7.41
N LEU A 164 -2.16 -19.64 -6.93
CA LEU A 164 -1.62 -18.46 -7.61
C LEU A 164 -0.81 -18.82 -8.86
N SER A 165 -0.08 -19.92 -8.85
CA SER A 165 0.68 -20.40 -10.01
C SER A 165 -0.22 -20.87 -11.13
N ASP A 166 -1.34 -21.51 -10.78
CA ASP A 166 -2.30 -22.08 -11.72
C ASP A 166 -3.30 -21.05 -12.24
N SER A 167 -3.44 -19.91 -11.55
CA SER A 167 -4.44 -18.89 -11.88
C SER A 167 -3.86 -17.49 -11.93
N TYR A 168 -3.53 -17.03 -13.15
CA TYR A 168 -3.20 -15.62 -13.41
C TYR A 168 -4.30 -14.65 -12.91
N ALA A 169 -5.52 -15.13 -12.71
CA ALA A 169 -6.61 -14.33 -12.16
C ALA A 169 -6.37 -13.89 -10.70
N LEU A 170 -5.48 -14.57 -9.97
CA LEU A 170 -5.17 -14.21 -8.57
C LEU A 170 -4.05 -13.21 -8.44
N ALA A 171 -3.00 -13.29 -9.27
CA ALA A 171 -1.83 -12.44 -9.11
C ALA A 171 -2.05 -10.98 -9.53
N MET A 172 -1.56 -10.03 -8.73
CA MET A 172 -1.56 -8.59 -9.05
C MET A 172 -0.13 -8.01 -9.14
N PRO A 173 0.71 -8.46 -10.08
CA PRO A 173 2.12 -8.07 -10.14
C PRO A 173 2.33 -6.56 -10.33
N HIS A 174 1.37 -5.88 -10.95
CA HIS A 174 1.42 -4.43 -11.17
C HIS A 174 1.26 -3.59 -9.88
N THR A 175 0.85 -4.20 -8.77
CA THR A 175 0.77 -3.54 -7.46
C THR A 175 2.03 -3.71 -6.63
N SER A 176 3.01 -4.52 -7.09
CA SER A 176 4.27 -4.72 -6.39
C SER A 176 5.07 -3.41 -6.29
N ILE A 177 5.90 -3.31 -5.24
CA ILE A 177 6.83 -2.18 -5.06
C ILE A 177 7.71 -2.03 -6.31
N VAL A 178 8.24 -3.14 -6.80
CA VAL A 178 9.14 -3.19 -7.97
C VAL A 178 8.44 -2.72 -9.25
N ALA A 179 7.26 -3.30 -9.55
CA ALA A 179 6.51 -2.94 -10.76
C ALA A 179 6.05 -1.48 -10.71
N THR A 180 5.63 -0.99 -9.54
CA THR A 180 5.23 0.40 -9.34
C THR A 180 6.40 1.35 -9.51
N PHE A 181 7.56 1.03 -8.95
CA PHE A 181 8.79 1.82 -9.10
C PHE A 181 9.23 1.88 -10.57
N THR A 182 9.28 0.72 -11.24
CA THR A 182 9.64 0.65 -12.66
C THR A 182 8.71 1.51 -13.52
N ARG A 183 7.41 1.39 -13.32
CA ARG A 183 6.42 2.17 -14.07
C ARG A 183 6.57 3.68 -13.88
N LYS A 184 6.81 4.13 -12.63
CA LYS A 184 6.90 5.56 -12.29
C LYS A 184 8.23 6.21 -12.66
N PHE A 185 9.31 5.46 -12.65
CA PHE A 185 10.65 6.04 -12.77
C PHE A 185 11.42 5.60 -14.00
N THR A 186 11.04 4.51 -14.67
CA THR A 186 11.77 3.97 -15.83
C THR A 186 10.88 3.52 -16.98
N GLY A 187 9.56 3.40 -16.75
CA GLY A 187 8.58 2.96 -17.75
C GLY A 187 8.01 4.11 -18.60
N ALA A 188 7.08 3.77 -19.48
CA ALA A 188 6.42 4.73 -20.37
C ALA A 188 5.62 5.83 -19.61
N GLU A 189 5.23 5.58 -18.36
CA GLU A 189 4.51 6.56 -17.54
C GLU A 189 5.46 7.47 -16.73
N ALA A 190 6.79 7.30 -16.84
CA ALA A 190 7.75 8.03 -16.02
C ALA A 190 7.63 9.55 -16.19
N SER A 191 7.47 10.04 -17.42
CA SER A 191 7.25 11.46 -17.69
C SER A 191 5.99 12.00 -16.98
N CYS A 192 4.88 11.26 -16.98
CA CYS A 192 3.65 11.67 -16.31
C CYS A 192 3.83 11.91 -14.79
N TYR A 193 4.77 11.19 -14.17
CA TYR A 193 5.06 11.36 -12.75
C TYR A 193 6.16 12.42 -12.51
N LEU A 194 7.26 12.34 -13.24
CA LEU A 194 8.44 13.20 -13.00
C LEU A 194 8.21 14.64 -13.48
N ASP A 195 7.54 14.83 -14.63
CA ASP A 195 7.27 16.15 -15.18
C ASP A 195 6.16 16.89 -14.41
N SER A 196 5.27 16.15 -13.74
CA SER A 196 4.18 16.71 -12.93
C SER A 196 4.53 16.93 -11.46
N LEU A 197 5.77 16.63 -11.01
CA LEU A 197 6.17 16.79 -9.60
C LEU A 197 5.97 18.24 -9.13
N GLY A 198 5.08 18.43 -8.15
CA GLY A 198 4.82 19.72 -7.52
C GLY A 198 4.30 20.81 -8.45
N THR A 199 3.78 20.44 -9.63
CA THR A 199 3.22 21.40 -10.58
C THR A 199 2.05 22.16 -9.96
N GLY A 200 2.11 23.49 -10.00
CA GLY A 200 1.05 24.36 -9.47
C GLY A 200 1.21 24.79 -8.01
N TRP A 201 2.14 24.20 -7.23
CA TRP A 201 2.33 24.54 -5.81
C TRP A 201 3.79 24.60 -5.34
N LEU A 202 4.75 24.10 -6.11
CA LEU A 202 6.18 24.21 -5.81
C LEU A 202 6.88 25.19 -6.77
N GLY A 203 7.79 26.00 -6.24
CA GLY A 203 8.69 26.83 -7.03
C GLY A 203 9.70 26.01 -7.85
N GLY A 204 10.25 26.60 -8.91
CA GLY A 204 11.14 25.91 -9.86
C GLY A 204 12.35 25.23 -9.21
N SER A 205 13.02 25.91 -8.24
CA SER A 205 14.19 25.35 -7.54
C SER A 205 13.84 24.11 -6.70
N ALA A 206 12.72 24.15 -5.98
CA ALA A 206 12.25 23.01 -5.18
C ALA A 206 11.87 21.80 -6.07
N ARG A 207 11.23 22.04 -7.21
CA ARG A 207 10.91 21.00 -8.20
C ARG A 207 12.18 20.37 -8.75
N THR A 208 13.18 21.18 -9.13
CA THR A 208 14.47 20.69 -9.63
C THR A 208 15.17 19.82 -8.58
N GLN A 209 15.18 20.25 -7.32
CA GLN A 209 15.79 19.49 -6.23
C GLN A 209 15.09 18.13 -6.03
N LEU A 210 13.76 18.10 -6.01
CA LEU A 210 12.99 16.84 -5.90
C LEU A 210 13.28 15.90 -7.09
N ALA A 211 13.28 16.43 -8.31
CA ALA A 211 13.59 15.65 -9.51
C ALA A 211 15.01 15.05 -9.43
N THR A 212 16.00 15.83 -8.99
CA THR A 212 17.37 15.35 -8.76
C THR A 212 17.43 14.23 -7.72
N SER A 213 16.71 14.37 -6.59
CA SER A 213 16.64 13.33 -5.56
C SER A 213 16.01 12.04 -6.07
N PHE A 214 14.91 12.12 -6.83
CA PHE A 214 14.30 10.94 -7.46
C PHE A 214 15.21 10.29 -8.47
N GLN A 215 15.94 11.08 -9.26
CA GLN A 215 16.92 10.57 -10.22
C GLN A 215 18.04 9.79 -9.50
N ALA A 216 18.61 10.36 -8.43
CA ALA A 216 19.65 9.70 -7.63
C ALA A 216 19.16 8.38 -7.04
N LEU A 217 17.95 8.36 -6.44
CA LEU A 217 17.34 7.14 -5.93
C LEU A 217 17.11 6.11 -7.03
N ARG A 218 16.65 6.52 -8.21
CA ARG A 218 16.45 5.63 -9.36
C ARG A 218 17.74 4.95 -9.77
N GLU A 219 18.84 5.70 -9.87
CA GLU A 219 20.15 5.17 -10.30
C GLU A 219 20.67 4.09 -9.34
N ILE A 220 20.46 4.28 -8.03
CA ILE A 220 20.88 3.30 -7.01
C ILE A 220 19.93 2.11 -6.94
N LEU A 221 18.61 2.36 -6.88
CA LEU A 221 17.64 1.32 -6.56
C LEU A 221 17.26 0.45 -7.75
N HIS A 222 17.12 1.00 -8.94
CA HIS A 222 16.63 0.25 -10.12
C HIS A 222 17.46 -0.99 -10.46
N PRO A 223 18.82 -0.95 -10.49
CA PRO A 223 19.63 -2.14 -10.75
C PRO A 223 19.48 -3.22 -9.69
N LEU A 224 19.25 -2.83 -8.42
CA LEU A 224 19.10 -3.74 -7.28
C LEU A 224 17.71 -4.39 -7.27
N LEU A 225 16.66 -3.64 -7.58
CA LEU A 225 15.29 -4.14 -7.66
C LEU A 225 15.10 -5.21 -8.74
N ARG A 226 15.78 -5.08 -9.88
CA ARG A 226 15.70 -6.06 -11.00
C ARG A 226 16.26 -7.44 -10.65
N ARG A 227 17.05 -7.57 -9.61
CA ARG A 227 17.71 -8.80 -9.19
C ARG A 227 17.03 -9.51 -8.02
N LEU A 228 15.87 -9.01 -7.58
CA LEU A 228 15.17 -9.62 -6.45
C LEU A 228 14.45 -10.89 -6.88
N PRO A 229 14.67 -12.03 -6.20
CA PRO A 229 13.91 -13.24 -6.43
C PRO A 229 12.46 -13.07 -5.92
N ALA A 230 11.55 -13.83 -6.51
CA ALA A 230 10.13 -13.88 -6.13
C ALA A 230 9.72 -15.31 -5.72
N PRO A 231 10.27 -15.88 -4.62
CA PRO A 231 10.12 -17.29 -4.31
C PRO A 231 8.82 -17.66 -3.57
N VAL A 232 8.08 -16.68 -3.06
CA VAL A 232 6.89 -16.92 -2.24
C VAL A 232 5.72 -16.04 -2.66
N VAL A 233 4.52 -16.45 -2.25
CA VAL A 233 3.35 -15.61 -2.32
C VAL A 233 3.36 -14.66 -1.13
N ILE A 234 3.18 -13.38 -1.40
CA ILE A 234 3.02 -12.33 -0.38
C ILE A 234 1.60 -11.75 -0.42
N TYR A 235 1.18 -11.11 0.67
CA TYR A 235 -0.07 -10.35 0.72
C TYR A 235 -0.06 -9.16 -0.25
N GLY A 236 1.11 -8.53 -0.42
CA GLY A 236 1.43 -7.56 -1.45
C GLY A 236 1.06 -6.12 -1.15
N ASP A 237 0.08 -5.86 -0.29
CA ASP A 237 -0.28 -4.50 0.15
C ASP A 237 -0.44 -4.37 1.67
N LEU A 238 0.48 -5.01 2.41
CA LEU A 238 0.49 -4.98 3.88
C LEU A 238 0.89 -3.60 4.39
N LYS A 239 -0.09 -2.86 4.89
CA LYS A 239 0.05 -1.51 5.45
C LYS A 239 -0.63 -1.43 6.81
N PRO A 240 -0.21 -0.54 7.71
CA PRO A 240 -0.84 -0.41 9.02
C PRO A 240 -2.34 -0.05 8.96
N GLU A 241 -2.76 0.70 7.94
CA GLU A 241 -4.15 1.04 7.71
C GLU A 241 -5.00 -0.13 7.16
N HIS A 242 -4.37 -1.17 6.59
CA HIS A 242 -5.04 -2.34 6.04
C HIS A 242 -5.18 -3.50 7.03
N VAL A 243 -4.64 -3.36 8.23
CA VAL A 243 -4.77 -4.34 9.33
C VAL A 243 -5.69 -3.76 10.38
N LEU A 244 -6.85 -4.38 10.56
CA LEU A 244 -7.85 -4.01 11.56
C LEU A 244 -7.80 -4.99 12.73
N LEU A 245 -7.71 -4.45 13.94
CA LEU A 245 -7.55 -5.21 15.17
C LEU A 245 -8.91 -5.30 15.88
N GLU A 246 -9.43 -6.50 16.03
CA GLU A 246 -10.67 -6.76 16.76
C GLU A 246 -10.40 -6.87 18.27
N ALA A 247 -11.39 -6.58 19.10
CA ALA A 247 -11.28 -6.66 20.56
C ALA A 247 -10.90 -8.06 21.06
N CYS A 248 -11.22 -9.11 20.31
CA CYS A 248 -10.85 -10.50 20.61
C CYS A 248 -9.41 -10.88 20.22
N GLY A 249 -8.60 -9.93 19.73
CA GLY A 249 -7.22 -10.15 19.28
C GLY A 249 -7.07 -10.71 17.86
N ARG A 250 -8.17 -10.93 17.13
CA ARG A 250 -8.12 -11.30 15.71
C ARG A 250 -7.80 -10.11 14.85
N GLN A 251 -7.21 -10.38 13.68
CA GLN A 251 -6.85 -9.35 12.72
C GLN A 251 -7.64 -9.54 11.43
N THR A 252 -8.31 -8.49 10.99
CA THR A 252 -8.95 -8.45 9.66
C THR A 252 -8.07 -7.65 8.70
N TRP A 253 -7.58 -8.33 7.64
CA TRP A 253 -6.75 -7.71 6.62
C TRP A 253 -7.60 -7.38 5.39
N ILE A 254 -7.51 -6.13 4.94
CA ILE A 254 -8.28 -5.59 3.81
C ILE A 254 -7.37 -5.24 2.63
N ASP A 255 -7.93 -5.13 1.43
CA ASP A 255 -7.25 -4.71 0.21
C ASP A 255 -6.06 -5.61 -0.17
N PRO A 256 -6.26 -6.93 -0.36
CA PRO A 256 -5.19 -7.83 -0.74
C PRO A 256 -4.62 -7.51 -2.12
N GLY A 257 -3.32 -7.71 -2.27
CA GLY A 257 -2.60 -7.61 -3.54
C GLY A 257 -1.72 -8.84 -3.75
N LEU A 258 -2.29 -10.06 -3.57
CA LEU A 258 -1.54 -11.31 -3.62
C LEU A 258 -0.70 -11.41 -4.89
N GLN A 259 0.57 -11.72 -4.73
CA GLN A 259 1.52 -11.82 -5.83
C GLN A 259 2.77 -12.62 -5.44
N PRO A 260 3.46 -13.24 -6.40
CA PRO A 260 4.80 -13.78 -6.17
C PRO A 260 5.78 -12.62 -5.96
N ALA A 261 6.53 -12.65 -4.86
CA ALA A 261 7.57 -11.66 -4.59
C ALA A 261 8.60 -12.16 -3.57
N ASN A 262 9.58 -11.31 -3.26
CA ASN A 262 10.50 -11.53 -2.16
C ASN A 262 9.77 -11.28 -0.83
N PRO A 263 9.91 -12.15 0.19
CA PRO A 263 9.26 -11.97 1.50
C PRO A 263 9.61 -10.64 2.17
N ALA A 264 10.80 -10.08 1.90
CA ALA A 264 11.19 -8.76 2.39
C ALA A 264 10.23 -7.64 1.92
N ALA A 265 9.47 -7.85 0.83
CA ALA A 265 8.55 -6.82 0.33
C ALA A 265 7.38 -6.54 1.29
N GLU A 266 6.89 -7.56 2.02
CA GLU A 266 5.86 -7.35 3.05
C GLU A 266 6.38 -6.47 4.18
N LEU A 267 7.52 -6.86 4.73
CA LEU A 267 8.13 -6.11 5.83
C LEU A 267 8.56 -4.71 5.39
N ALA A 268 9.14 -4.57 4.19
CA ALA A 268 9.51 -3.27 3.62
C ALA A 268 8.32 -2.33 3.52
N LYS A 269 7.19 -2.82 3.01
CA LYS A 269 5.98 -2.01 2.87
C LYS A 269 5.40 -1.63 4.23
N LEU A 270 5.31 -2.58 5.15
CA LEU A 270 4.84 -2.32 6.52
C LEU A 270 5.69 -1.25 7.20
N LEU A 271 7.02 -1.42 7.22
CA LEU A 271 7.95 -0.49 7.85
C LEU A 271 7.92 0.89 7.17
N SER A 272 7.91 0.96 5.84
CA SER A 272 7.87 2.23 5.12
C SER A 272 6.60 3.04 5.46
N ARG A 273 5.47 2.36 5.66
CA ARG A 273 4.22 3.03 6.05
C ARG A 273 4.19 3.41 7.52
N ILE A 274 4.83 2.64 8.40
CA ILE A 274 4.96 3.00 9.82
C ILE A 274 5.85 4.24 9.96
N THR A 275 6.97 4.34 9.24
CA THR A 275 7.82 5.54 9.28
C THR A 275 7.07 6.78 8.81
N LEU A 276 6.35 6.71 7.69
CA LEU A 276 5.50 7.80 7.23
C LEU A 276 4.40 8.14 8.24
N LEU A 277 3.80 7.14 8.88
CA LEU A 277 2.80 7.34 9.92
C LEU A 277 3.37 8.10 11.12
N LEU A 278 4.56 7.74 11.61
CA LEU A 278 5.23 8.44 12.72
C LEU A 278 5.49 9.91 12.38
N ILE A 279 6.08 10.15 11.21
CA ILE A 279 6.43 11.50 10.74
C ILE A 279 5.19 12.39 10.58
N THR A 280 4.09 11.81 10.06
CA THR A 280 2.89 12.59 9.76
C THR A 280 1.93 12.75 10.94
N SER A 281 1.88 11.75 11.83
CA SER A 281 0.96 11.76 12.99
C SER A 281 1.58 12.33 14.24
N ARG A 282 2.92 12.38 14.34
CA ARG A 282 3.68 12.92 15.47
C ARG A 282 3.15 12.45 16.83
N PRO A 283 3.17 11.15 17.13
CA PRO A 283 2.70 10.64 18.42
C PRO A 283 3.58 11.17 19.56
N SER A 284 3.21 10.90 20.83
CA SER A 284 4.05 11.26 21.97
C SER A 284 5.46 10.65 21.84
N LEU A 285 6.49 11.31 22.38
CA LEU A 285 7.88 10.82 22.32
C LEU A 285 8.00 9.37 22.81
N VAL A 286 7.40 9.07 23.97
CA VAL A 286 7.40 7.71 24.56
C VAL A 286 6.80 6.68 23.57
N ARG A 287 5.74 7.05 22.87
CA ARG A 287 5.10 6.17 21.90
C ARG A 287 5.95 6.00 20.67
N MET A 288 6.55 7.06 20.20
CA MET A 288 7.45 7.10 19.04
C MET A 288 8.68 6.23 19.28
N ASP A 289 9.34 6.35 20.45
CA ASP A 289 10.46 5.51 20.85
C ASP A 289 10.07 4.04 20.91
N ALA A 290 8.89 3.74 21.49
CA ALA A 290 8.41 2.37 21.58
C ALA A 290 8.11 1.75 20.18
N VAL A 291 7.59 2.53 19.24
CA VAL A 291 7.37 2.08 17.86
C VAL A 291 8.70 1.93 17.12
N GLY A 292 9.63 2.89 17.28
CA GLY A 292 10.97 2.81 16.71
C GLY A 292 11.73 1.57 17.17
N ALA A 293 11.74 1.30 18.48
CA ALA A 293 12.34 0.07 19.04
C ALA A 293 11.67 -1.21 18.52
N ALA A 294 10.35 -1.21 18.33
CA ALA A 294 9.63 -2.35 17.77
C ALA A 294 9.99 -2.58 16.29
N MET A 295 10.17 -1.53 15.51
CA MET A 295 10.63 -1.63 14.12
C MET A 295 12.05 -2.20 14.04
N ASP A 296 12.96 -1.72 14.90
CA ASP A 296 14.33 -2.20 14.96
C ASP A 296 14.40 -3.68 15.36
N LEU A 297 13.59 -4.09 16.34
CA LEU A 297 13.44 -5.49 16.73
C LEU A 297 12.98 -6.38 15.57
N LEU A 298 12.00 -5.90 14.77
CA LEU A 298 11.54 -6.65 13.59
C LEU A 298 12.62 -6.80 12.54
N VAL A 299 13.36 -5.74 12.23
CA VAL A 299 14.48 -5.79 11.27
C VAL A 299 15.57 -6.72 11.76
N THR A 300 15.95 -6.62 13.02
CA THR A 300 16.95 -7.50 13.66
C THR A 300 16.50 -8.97 13.61
N SER A 301 15.24 -9.25 13.93
CA SER A 301 14.66 -10.59 13.88
C SER A 301 14.61 -11.14 12.45
N PHE A 302 14.25 -10.30 11.49
CA PHE A 302 14.25 -10.67 10.07
C PHE A 302 15.66 -11.05 9.59
N VAL A 303 16.67 -10.25 9.93
CA VAL A 303 18.08 -10.52 9.59
C VAL A 303 18.59 -11.80 10.27
N ALA A 304 18.28 -11.98 11.55
CA ALA A 304 18.68 -13.16 12.33
C ALA A 304 18.07 -14.47 11.80
N GLY A 305 16.91 -14.39 11.15
CA GLY A 305 16.28 -15.54 10.48
C GLY A 305 17.03 -16.05 9.23
N HIS A 306 18.11 -15.36 8.81
CA HIS A 306 18.91 -15.73 7.65
C HIS A 306 20.33 -16.13 8.11
N PRO A 307 20.91 -17.25 7.60
CA PRO A 307 22.30 -17.62 7.88
C PRO A 307 23.30 -16.52 7.46
N ARG A 308 24.43 -16.40 8.13
CA ARG A 308 25.53 -15.53 7.64
C ARG A 308 26.21 -16.19 6.43
N PRO A 309 26.54 -15.43 5.34
CA PRO A 309 26.45 -13.97 5.16
C PRO A 309 25.09 -13.48 4.65
N ASP A 310 24.09 -14.33 4.52
CA ASP A 310 22.80 -14.03 3.88
C ASP A 310 22.00 -12.95 4.61
N GLY A 311 22.19 -12.79 5.93
CA GLY A 311 21.55 -11.74 6.73
C GLY A 311 21.82 -10.32 6.22
N ILE A 312 23.07 -10.02 5.82
CA ILE A 312 23.43 -8.71 5.24
C ILE A 312 22.73 -8.52 3.90
N THR A 313 22.66 -9.57 3.09
CA THR A 313 21.98 -9.54 1.80
C THR A 313 20.46 -9.37 1.99
N ALA A 314 19.88 -10.03 2.99
CA ALA A 314 18.46 -9.91 3.34
C ALA A 314 18.13 -8.47 3.79
N LEU A 315 18.96 -7.88 4.65
CA LEU A 315 18.81 -6.48 5.07
C LEU A 315 18.92 -5.52 3.88
N ARG A 316 19.89 -5.72 3.00
CA ARG A 316 20.00 -4.89 1.79
C ARG A 316 18.76 -4.98 0.91
N ARG A 317 18.22 -6.18 0.70
CA ARG A 317 16.97 -6.38 -0.07
C ARG A 317 15.78 -5.68 0.58
N LEU A 318 15.66 -5.80 1.89
CA LEU A 318 14.62 -5.12 2.66
C LEU A 318 14.68 -3.60 2.44
N LEU A 319 15.85 -2.99 2.59
CA LEU A 319 16.03 -1.55 2.48
C LEU A 319 15.86 -1.03 1.05
N VAL A 320 16.29 -1.78 0.04
CA VAL A 320 16.02 -1.46 -1.37
C VAL A 320 14.52 -1.33 -1.62
N LEU A 321 13.74 -2.29 -1.13
CA LEU A 321 12.27 -2.30 -1.26
C LEU A 321 11.63 -1.19 -0.42
N PHE A 322 12.12 -0.95 0.78
CA PHE A 322 11.66 0.11 1.67
C PHE A 322 11.80 1.50 1.02
N LEU A 323 13.00 1.84 0.54
CA LEU A 323 13.27 3.12 -0.10
C LEU A 323 12.50 3.28 -1.42
N ALA A 324 12.34 2.19 -2.17
CA ALA A 324 11.52 2.19 -3.37
C ALA A 324 10.02 2.43 -3.08
N ASP A 325 9.49 1.89 -1.97
CA ASP A 325 8.10 2.17 -1.56
C ASP A 325 7.92 3.63 -1.12
N TRP A 326 8.89 4.21 -0.40
CA TRP A 326 8.89 5.65 -0.09
C TRP A 326 8.87 6.50 -1.35
N ALA A 327 9.79 6.24 -2.30
CA ALA A 327 9.82 6.95 -3.58
C ALA A 327 8.48 6.82 -4.33
N ASN A 328 7.91 5.62 -4.38
CA ASN A 328 6.61 5.36 -4.99
C ASN A 328 5.48 6.18 -4.36
N TYR A 329 5.47 6.27 -3.02
CA TYR A 329 4.44 6.98 -2.28
C TYR A 329 4.54 8.48 -2.48
N LEU A 330 5.73 9.04 -2.30
CA LEU A 330 5.99 10.47 -2.48
C LEU A 330 5.73 10.92 -3.91
N ALA A 331 6.17 10.16 -4.92
CA ALA A 331 5.86 10.47 -6.31
C ALA A 331 4.36 10.48 -6.60
N SER A 332 3.57 9.62 -5.96
CA SER A 332 2.10 9.65 -6.09
C SER A 332 1.52 10.97 -5.59
N GLY A 333 1.92 11.41 -4.39
CA GLY A 333 1.43 12.65 -3.79
C GLY A 333 1.89 13.91 -4.52
N LEU A 334 3.20 13.98 -4.82
CA LEU A 334 3.81 15.12 -5.50
C LEU A 334 3.29 15.36 -6.93
N SER A 335 2.77 14.31 -7.57
CA SER A 335 2.24 14.38 -8.92
C SER A 335 0.71 14.52 -8.97
N VAL A 336 0.04 14.83 -7.85
CA VAL A 336 -1.40 15.13 -7.84
C VAL A 336 -1.63 16.45 -8.57
N PRO A 337 -2.53 16.50 -9.59
CA PRO A 337 -2.88 17.76 -10.22
C PRO A 337 -3.53 18.72 -9.21
N PRO A 338 -3.24 20.04 -9.27
CA PRO A 338 -3.68 21.01 -8.26
C PRO A 338 -5.22 21.22 -8.22
N ASP A 339 -5.89 20.95 -9.31
CA ASP A 339 -7.33 21.10 -9.52
C ASP A 339 -8.14 19.82 -9.24
N VAL A 340 -7.48 18.74 -8.80
CA VAL A 340 -8.14 17.47 -8.55
C VAL A 340 -8.87 17.48 -7.22
N VAL A 341 -10.18 17.31 -7.26
CA VAL A 341 -11.04 17.10 -6.09
C VAL A 341 -11.23 15.62 -5.84
N LEU A 342 -10.25 15.00 -5.14
CA LEU A 342 -10.34 13.63 -4.64
C LEU A 342 -10.12 13.63 -3.13
N PRO A 343 -10.86 12.82 -2.36
CA PRO A 343 -10.54 12.58 -0.96
C PRO A 343 -9.27 11.72 -0.88
N LEU A 344 -8.11 12.39 -0.81
CA LEU A 344 -6.81 11.74 -0.69
C LEU A 344 -6.56 11.27 0.74
N PRO A 345 -5.83 10.15 0.93
CA PRO A 345 -5.42 9.72 2.26
C PRO A 345 -4.66 10.83 3.01
N PRO A 346 -5.04 11.18 4.26
CA PRO A 346 -4.37 12.24 5.03
C PRO A 346 -2.86 12.04 5.16
N MET A 347 -2.39 10.81 5.34
CA MET A 347 -0.97 10.48 5.40
C MET A 347 -0.25 10.82 4.08
N LEU A 348 -0.91 10.65 2.92
CA LEU A 348 -0.31 11.00 1.62
C LEU A 348 -0.10 12.51 1.52
N LEU A 349 -1.10 13.29 1.91
CA LEU A 349 -1.02 14.77 1.91
C LEU A 349 0.08 15.26 2.85
N ALA A 350 0.11 14.74 4.09
CA ALA A 350 1.11 15.12 5.08
C ALA A 350 2.54 14.72 4.66
N ALA A 351 2.74 13.53 4.13
CA ALA A 351 4.04 13.08 3.61
C ALA A 351 4.48 13.93 2.41
N THR A 352 3.55 14.32 1.54
CA THR A 352 3.84 15.21 0.41
C THR A 352 4.36 16.57 0.87
N GLY A 353 3.79 17.12 1.95
CA GLY A 353 4.27 18.37 2.57
C GLY A 353 5.71 18.29 3.14
N GLN A 354 6.21 17.09 3.42
CA GLN A 354 7.57 16.85 3.93
C GLN A 354 8.48 16.15 2.92
N ALA A 355 8.10 16.15 1.65
CA ALA A 355 8.74 15.33 0.62
C ALA A 355 10.24 15.64 0.46
N GLN A 356 10.66 16.89 0.59
CA GLN A 356 12.06 17.28 0.46
C GLN A 356 12.93 16.63 1.55
N SER A 357 12.51 16.71 2.81
CA SER A 357 13.21 16.08 3.94
C SER A 357 13.22 14.56 3.82
N LEU A 358 12.08 13.97 3.47
CA LEU A 358 11.96 12.51 3.27
C LEU A 358 12.82 11.99 2.12
N LEU A 359 12.90 12.71 1.01
CA LEU A 359 13.78 12.34 -0.11
C LEU A 359 15.25 12.56 0.22
N GLY A 360 15.58 13.61 0.98
CA GLY A 360 16.94 13.83 1.50
C GLY A 360 17.40 12.64 2.35
N LEU A 361 16.59 12.25 3.33
CA LEU A 361 16.84 11.07 4.16
C LEU A 361 16.95 9.77 3.34
N ALA A 362 16.08 9.60 2.35
CA ALA A 362 16.13 8.43 1.47
C ALA A 362 17.42 8.37 0.65
N CYS A 363 17.90 9.52 0.13
CA CYS A 363 19.15 9.60 -0.62
C CYS A 363 20.38 9.31 0.28
N GLU A 364 20.38 9.83 1.51
CA GLU A 364 21.43 9.56 2.49
C GLU A 364 21.51 8.07 2.84
N ALA A 365 20.38 7.45 3.15
CA ALA A 365 20.31 6.00 3.42
C ALA A 365 20.75 5.19 2.20
N ALA A 366 20.32 5.57 0.99
CA ALA A 366 20.68 4.89 -0.26
C ALA A 366 22.19 4.95 -0.55
N ALA A 367 22.86 6.03 -0.20
CA ALA A 367 24.32 6.16 -0.37
C ALA A 367 25.10 5.12 0.45
N SER A 368 24.62 4.73 1.62
CA SER A 368 25.24 3.71 2.49
C SER A 368 24.83 2.28 2.13
N LEU A 369 23.73 2.11 1.41
CA LEU A 369 23.01 0.84 1.24
C LEU A 369 23.86 -0.30 0.66
N THR A 370 24.75 -0.01 -0.29
CA THR A 370 25.58 -1.02 -0.95
C THR A 370 26.79 -1.42 -0.13
N ILE A 371 27.28 -0.55 0.74
CA ILE A 371 28.48 -0.73 1.56
C ILE A 371 28.11 -1.27 2.92
N ASP A 372 27.23 -0.56 3.62
CA ASP A 372 26.80 -0.84 4.99
C ASP A 372 25.27 -0.71 5.15
N PRO A 373 24.51 -1.79 4.88
CA PRO A 373 23.06 -1.76 5.05
C PRO A 373 22.61 -1.52 6.51
N ALA A 374 23.41 -1.89 7.51
CA ALA A 374 23.06 -1.62 8.91
C ALA A 374 23.11 -0.12 9.21
N ARG A 375 24.12 0.57 8.72
CA ARG A 375 24.21 2.03 8.79
C ARG A 375 23.03 2.67 8.04
N ALA A 376 22.68 2.18 6.85
CA ALA A 376 21.54 2.70 6.10
C ALA A 376 20.23 2.58 6.90
N TRP A 377 20.02 1.46 7.61
CA TRP A 377 18.86 1.29 8.50
C TRP A 377 18.90 2.27 9.68
N GLY A 378 20.05 2.41 10.34
CA GLY A 378 20.24 3.38 11.43
C GLY A 378 19.92 4.80 10.99
N THR A 379 20.38 5.22 9.79
CA THR A 379 20.05 6.52 9.18
C THR A 379 18.54 6.70 9.02
N VAL A 380 17.85 5.70 8.44
CA VAL A 380 16.38 5.73 8.27
C VAL A 380 15.67 5.88 9.60
N LEU A 381 16.04 5.08 10.59
CA LEU A 381 15.36 5.07 11.90
C LEU A 381 15.57 6.39 12.65
N ALA A 382 16.82 6.85 12.78
CA ALA A 382 17.14 8.11 13.43
C ALA A 382 16.46 9.30 12.74
N GLY A 383 16.63 9.43 11.43
CA GLY A 383 16.02 10.52 10.66
C GLY A 383 14.48 10.49 10.68
N THR A 384 13.86 9.30 10.80
CA THR A 384 12.41 9.19 11.01
C THR A 384 12.00 9.82 12.34
N LEU A 385 12.73 9.52 13.42
CA LEU A 385 12.45 10.06 14.76
C LEU A 385 12.68 11.58 14.80
N ASP A 386 13.76 12.06 14.19
CA ASP A 386 14.06 13.49 14.09
C ASP A 386 12.98 14.26 13.33
N LEU A 387 12.56 13.76 12.16
CA LEU A 387 11.48 14.38 11.40
C LEU A 387 10.13 14.35 12.13
N ALA A 388 9.86 13.29 12.88
CA ALA A 388 8.63 13.16 13.66
C ALA A 388 8.61 14.10 14.87
N THR A 389 9.76 14.39 15.51
CA THR A 389 9.88 15.34 16.62
C THR A 389 9.87 16.80 16.15
N GLY A 390 10.15 17.05 14.88
CA GLY A 390 10.31 18.40 14.34
C GLY A 390 11.61 19.06 14.77
N GLN A 391 12.59 18.30 15.25
CA GLN A 391 13.94 18.80 15.52
C GLN A 391 14.68 18.90 14.18
N PRO A 392 15.26 20.06 13.84
CA PRO A 392 16.19 20.15 12.73
C PRO A 392 17.44 19.34 13.08
N GLY A 393 17.79 18.34 12.24
CA GLY A 393 19.03 17.60 12.34
C GLY A 393 20.25 18.48 12.04
#